data_3198b245d1578f01ec1c4f2adc5e0aa9
#
_entry.id   3198b245d1578f01ec1c4f2adc5e0aa9
#
_cell.length_a   1.000
_cell.length_b   1.000
_cell.length_c   1.000
_cell.angle_alpha   90.00
_cell.angle_beta   90.00
_cell.angle_gamma   90.00
#
_symmetry.space_group_name_H-M   'P 1'
#
loop_
_entity.id
_entity.type
_entity.pdbx_description
1 polymer ?
#
loop_
_entity_poly.entity_id
_entity_poly.type
_entity_poly.pdbx_seq_one_letter_code
_entity_poly.pdbx_strand_id
1 'polypeptide(L)'
;MYKRQGALSHVPSRYGYVELTRSGAERYAACTQPVWMVDAGKIKQIETCLGTGESFFRALESLGIKNEQGQTLVVIGHGKVGRGIALHALRRKLNVIVADVEKKPLASASFVPATDRETLTDAIRHAFCAVTATGKRHAMSGLIDPAMPFSSGVLLANMGVEDEWGPEIPKNRLLNEGRPLNFILPDPTQMRYIDPPLALHNQGALELAEGRVLPGLFSPPPEMEEHFLSLIRSCGSVPPDMLNWIS
;
A
#
# COMPACT_ATOMS: atom_id res chain seq x y z
N MET A 1 -17.43 4.26 -1.51
CA MET A 1 -16.81 4.98 -0.37
C MET A 1 -15.45 5.62 -0.71
N TYR A 2 -14.83 5.28 -1.82
CA TYR A 2 -13.44 5.64 -2.17
C TYR A 2 -13.23 6.97 -2.91
N LYS A 3 -14.27 7.75 -3.17
CA LYS A 3 -14.18 9.00 -3.94
C LYS A 3 -14.13 10.27 -3.08
N ARG A 4 -13.82 10.16 -1.78
CA ARG A 4 -13.75 11.33 -0.87
C ARG A 4 -12.37 11.96 -0.72
N GLN A 5 -11.33 11.33 -1.24
CA GLN A 5 -9.97 11.87 -1.23
C GLN A 5 -9.94 13.18 -2.02
N GLY A 6 -9.44 14.23 -1.41
CA GLY A 6 -9.48 15.58 -1.97
C GLY A 6 -10.91 16.13 -2.19
N ALA A 7 -11.92 15.61 -1.48
CA ALA A 7 -13.31 16.03 -1.66
C ALA A 7 -13.55 17.50 -1.33
N LEU A 8 -12.70 18.09 -0.50
CA LEU A 8 -12.80 19.50 -0.09
C LEU A 8 -11.98 20.46 -0.96
N SER A 9 -11.29 19.98 -2.00
CA SER A 9 -10.41 20.82 -2.84
C SER A 9 -11.11 21.98 -3.53
N HIS A 10 -12.44 21.93 -3.67
CA HIS A 10 -13.28 22.95 -4.25
C HIS A 10 -14.08 23.74 -3.21
N VAL A 11 -13.94 23.45 -1.93
CA VAL A 11 -14.62 24.13 -0.83
C VAL A 11 -13.66 25.18 -0.26
N PRO A 12 -14.03 26.47 -0.24
CA PRO A 12 -13.17 27.49 0.34
C PRO A 12 -12.85 27.20 1.81
N SER A 13 -11.57 27.29 2.18
CA SER A 13 -11.11 27.12 3.55
C SER A 13 -10.51 28.44 4.07
N ARG A 14 -10.70 28.73 5.36
CA ARG A 14 -10.09 29.89 5.99
C ARG A 14 -8.59 29.74 6.20
N TYR A 15 -8.14 28.53 6.53
CA TYR A 15 -6.76 28.26 6.96
C TYR A 15 -5.97 27.39 5.98
N GLY A 16 -6.64 26.65 5.11
CA GLY A 16 -6.04 25.67 4.21
C GLY A 16 -6.62 24.27 4.39
N TYR A 17 -5.88 23.25 3.95
CA TYR A 17 -6.33 21.88 3.94
C TYR A 17 -5.25 20.95 4.48
N VAL A 18 -5.68 19.85 5.08
CA VAL A 18 -4.80 18.72 5.41
C VAL A 18 -5.23 17.51 4.61
N GLU A 19 -4.30 16.88 3.89
CA GLU A 19 -4.59 15.71 3.07
C GLU A 19 -3.67 14.54 3.45
N LEU A 20 -4.29 13.37 3.63
CA LEU A 20 -3.64 12.17 4.10
C LEU A 20 -3.14 11.26 2.97
N THR A 21 -3.66 11.45 1.75
CA THR A 21 -3.50 10.48 0.66
C THR A 21 -2.90 11.10 -0.59
N ARG A 22 -2.13 10.30 -1.35
CA ARG A 22 -1.54 10.73 -2.61
C ARG A 22 -2.59 11.13 -3.65
N SER A 23 -3.64 10.34 -3.81
CA SER A 23 -4.71 10.63 -4.77
C SER A 23 -5.54 11.87 -4.38
N GLY A 24 -5.60 12.21 -3.09
CA GLY A 24 -6.13 13.49 -2.64
C GLY A 24 -5.20 14.65 -2.99
N ALA A 25 -3.88 14.48 -2.81
CA ALA A 25 -2.87 15.47 -3.16
C ALA A 25 -3.01 16.01 -4.58
N GLU A 26 -3.21 15.10 -5.54
CA GLU A 26 -3.33 15.44 -6.96
C GLU A 26 -4.49 16.42 -7.22
N ARG A 27 -5.54 16.37 -6.40
CA ARG A 27 -6.69 17.28 -6.50
C ARG A 27 -6.42 18.68 -5.96
N TYR A 28 -5.41 18.80 -5.10
CA TYR A 28 -4.97 20.08 -4.55
C TYR A 28 -3.81 20.70 -5.35
N ALA A 29 -3.33 20.09 -6.44
CA ALA A 29 -2.19 20.58 -7.21
C ALA A 29 -2.36 22.01 -7.74
N ALA A 30 -3.60 22.42 -8.04
CA ALA A 30 -3.94 23.78 -8.47
C ALA A 30 -4.43 24.69 -7.32
N CYS A 31 -4.38 24.22 -6.07
CA CYS A 31 -4.85 24.99 -4.93
C CYS A 31 -3.86 26.12 -4.59
N THR A 32 -4.37 27.33 -4.43
CA THR A 32 -3.57 28.50 -4.04
C THR A 32 -3.50 28.69 -2.52
N GLN A 33 -4.29 27.94 -1.75
CA GLN A 33 -4.25 27.95 -0.30
C GLN A 33 -3.22 26.95 0.23
N PRO A 34 -2.78 27.08 1.49
CA PRO A 34 -1.90 26.09 2.11
C PRO A 34 -2.53 24.71 2.14
N VAL A 35 -1.76 23.68 1.76
CA VAL A 35 -2.18 22.28 1.82
C VAL A 35 -1.09 21.47 2.50
N TRP A 36 -1.38 20.96 3.68
CA TRP A 36 -0.47 20.09 4.42
C TRP A 36 -0.64 18.63 3.97
N MET A 37 0.44 18.06 3.43
CA MET A 37 0.44 16.74 2.80
C MET A 37 1.15 15.71 3.68
N VAL A 38 0.41 14.75 4.23
CA VAL A 38 0.97 13.70 5.09
C VAL A 38 1.53 12.50 4.31
N ASP A 39 1.17 12.35 3.03
CA ASP A 39 1.47 11.12 2.25
C ASP A 39 2.95 10.88 1.96
N ALA A 40 3.79 11.91 1.97
CA ALA A 40 5.14 11.81 1.40
C ALA A 40 6.18 11.12 2.30
N GLY A 41 6.00 11.14 3.62
CA GLY A 41 7.04 10.83 4.58
C GLY A 41 7.07 9.38 5.10
N LYS A 42 7.98 9.15 6.05
CA LYS A 42 8.16 7.87 6.75
C LYS A 42 6.97 7.50 7.62
N ILE A 43 6.36 8.50 8.28
CA ILE A 43 5.18 8.27 9.14
C ILE A 43 4.04 7.63 8.34
N LYS A 44 3.79 8.08 7.11
CA LYS A 44 2.77 7.48 6.26
C LYS A 44 3.08 6.03 5.87
N GLN A 45 4.35 5.64 5.82
CA GLN A 45 4.73 4.25 5.53
C GLN A 45 4.35 3.29 6.66
N ILE A 46 4.17 3.77 7.89
CA ILE A 46 3.65 2.95 8.99
C ILE A 46 2.26 2.40 8.62
N GLU A 47 1.40 3.22 8.07
CA GLU A 47 0.08 2.77 7.60
C GLU A 47 0.20 1.97 6.29
N THR A 48 0.85 2.53 5.26
CA THR A 48 0.77 1.99 3.91
C THR A 48 1.68 0.78 3.67
N CYS A 49 2.84 0.73 4.32
CA CYS A 49 3.75 -0.41 4.23
C CYS A 49 3.44 -1.42 5.35
N LEU A 50 3.55 -1.01 6.61
CA LEU A 50 3.41 -1.96 7.72
C LEU A 50 1.95 -2.40 7.90
N GLY A 51 1.01 -1.46 7.98
CA GLY A 51 -0.40 -1.75 8.26
C GLY A 51 -1.11 -2.42 7.09
N THR A 52 -1.00 -1.84 5.87
CA THR A 52 -1.65 -2.41 4.69
C THR A 52 -1.00 -3.74 4.28
N GLY A 53 0.33 -3.87 4.42
CA GLY A 53 1.01 -5.15 4.19
C GLY A 53 0.57 -6.26 5.15
N GLU A 54 0.38 -5.93 6.43
CA GLU A 54 -0.14 -6.86 7.44
C GLU A 54 -1.60 -7.25 7.14
N SER A 55 -2.42 -6.31 6.74
CA SER A 55 -3.84 -6.53 6.49
C SER A 55 -4.12 -7.52 5.34
N PHE A 56 -3.21 -7.63 4.38
CA PHE A 56 -3.29 -8.66 3.34
C PHE A 56 -3.35 -10.06 3.95
N PHE A 57 -2.47 -10.36 4.90
CA PHE A 57 -2.44 -11.67 5.56
C PHE A 57 -3.63 -11.89 6.48
N ARG A 58 -4.07 -10.88 7.23
CA ARG A 58 -5.30 -10.97 8.03
C ARG A 58 -6.53 -11.25 7.15
N ALA A 59 -6.57 -10.66 5.96
CA ALA A 59 -7.65 -10.89 5.02
C ALA A 59 -7.62 -12.34 4.50
N LEU A 60 -6.46 -12.90 4.16
CA LEU A 60 -6.35 -14.32 3.82
C LEU A 60 -6.83 -15.22 4.97
N GLU A 61 -6.37 -14.94 6.19
CA GLU A 61 -6.78 -15.68 7.39
C GLU A 61 -8.29 -15.61 7.63
N SER A 62 -8.93 -14.46 7.41
CA SER A 62 -10.38 -14.28 7.55
C SER A 62 -11.19 -15.07 6.53
N LEU A 63 -10.59 -15.42 5.39
CA LEU A 63 -11.15 -16.32 4.38
C LEU A 63 -10.85 -17.80 4.66
N GLY A 64 -10.21 -18.12 5.78
CA GLY A 64 -9.77 -19.47 6.11
C GLY A 64 -8.54 -19.95 5.32
N ILE A 65 -7.89 -19.05 4.58
CA ILE A 65 -6.72 -19.34 3.78
C ILE A 65 -5.48 -19.27 4.68
N LYS A 66 -4.84 -20.42 4.89
CA LYS A 66 -3.58 -20.49 5.64
C LYS A 66 -2.41 -20.43 4.68
N ASN A 67 -1.40 -19.67 5.04
CA ASN A 67 -0.11 -19.68 4.37
C ASN A 67 0.86 -20.58 5.16
N GLU A 68 1.55 -21.46 4.47
CA GLU A 68 2.53 -22.37 5.06
C GLU A 68 3.95 -21.92 4.71
N GLN A 69 4.90 -22.21 5.62
CA GLN A 69 6.30 -21.87 5.38
C GLN A 69 6.81 -22.55 4.10
N GLY A 70 7.59 -21.84 3.32
CA GLY A 70 8.13 -22.33 2.06
C GLY A 70 7.20 -22.17 0.85
N GLN A 71 5.92 -21.84 1.03
CA GLN A 71 5.06 -21.50 -0.11
C GLN A 71 5.54 -20.22 -0.79
N THR A 72 5.35 -20.13 -2.11
CA THR A 72 5.77 -18.97 -2.90
C THR A 72 4.65 -17.93 -3.01
N LEU A 73 4.95 -16.70 -2.64
CA LEU A 73 4.11 -15.52 -2.88
C LEU A 73 4.74 -14.65 -3.97
N VAL A 74 3.97 -14.35 -5.02
CA VAL A 74 4.36 -13.37 -6.04
C VAL A 74 3.71 -12.03 -5.71
N VAL A 75 4.52 -10.99 -5.53
CA VAL A 75 4.07 -9.62 -5.27
C VAL A 75 4.36 -8.78 -6.50
N ILE A 76 3.31 -8.29 -7.16
CA ILE A 76 3.40 -7.50 -8.38
C ILE A 76 3.19 -6.02 -8.03
N GLY A 77 4.24 -5.23 -8.24
CA GLY A 77 4.37 -3.86 -7.76
C GLY A 77 5.13 -3.78 -6.43
N HIS A 78 6.27 -3.08 -6.42
CA HIS A 78 7.14 -2.92 -5.25
C HIS A 78 7.13 -1.47 -4.73
N GLY A 79 5.94 -0.87 -4.74
CA GLY A 79 5.64 0.39 -4.07
C GLY A 79 5.46 0.20 -2.55
N LYS A 80 4.95 1.20 -1.84
CA LYS A 80 4.74 1.16 -0.38
C LYS A 80 3.97 -0.09 0.06
N VAL A 81 2.85 -0.41 -0.60
CA VAL A 81 1.99 -1.54 -0.24
C VAL A 81 2.66 -2.88 -0.58
N GLY A 82 3.13 -3.06 -1.81
CA GLY A 82 3.75 -4.32 -2.23
C GLY A 82 5.02 -4.64 -1.44
N ARG A 83 5.84 -3.62 -1.13
CA ARG A 83 7.00 -3.79 -0.23
C ARG A 83 6.55 -4.29 1.15
N GLY A 84 5.48 -3.72 1.69
CA GLY A 84 4.93 -4.16 2.98
C GLY A 84 4.47 -5.61 2.96
N ILE A 85 3.73 -6.02 1.92
CA ILE A 85 3.30 -7.42 1.74
C ILE A 85 4.51 -8.35 1.66
N ALA A 86 5.53 -7.99 0.87
CA ALA A 86 6.74 -8.79 0.72
C ALA A 86 7.51 -8.95 2.05
N LEU A 87 7.66 -7.87 2.83
CA LEU A 87 8.30 -7.92 4.15
C LEU A 87 7.53 -8.80 5.15
N HIS A 88 6.21 -8.68 5.19
CA HIS A 88 5.37 -9.53 6.03
C HIS A 88 5.40 -11.01 5.58
N ALA A 89 5.53 -11.27 4.27
CA ALA A 89 5.70 -12.62 3.71
C ALA A 89 7.02 -13.24 4.16
N LEU A 90 8.13 -12.50 4.02
CA LEU A 90 9.45 -12.95 4.47
C LEU A 90 9.47 -13.26 5.97
N ARG A 91 8.81 -12.42 6.80
CA ARG A 91 8.68 -12.68 8.24
C ARG A 91 7.90 -13.97 8.54
N ARG A 92 6.97 -14.36 7.65
CA ARG A 92 6.23 -15.62 7.70
C ARG A 92 6.99 -16.80 7.09
N LYS A 93 8.24 -16.57 6.66
CA LYS A 93 9.10 -17.57 6.01
C LYS A 93 8.51 -18.10 4.70
N LEU A 94 7.80 -17.25 3.96
CA LEU A 94 7.40 -17.55 2.60
C LEU A 94 8.56 -17.27 1.64
N ASN A 95 8.59 -17.99 0.52
CA ASN A 95 9.43 -17.64 -0.62
C ASN A 95 8.77 -16.45 -1.34
N VAL A 96 9.49 -15.34 -1.50
CA VAL A 96 8.95 -14.13 -2.07
C VAL A 96 9.58 -13.85 -3.43
N ILE A 97 8.73 -13.69 -4.43
CA ILE A 97 9.09 -13.18 -5.74
C ILE A 97 8.45 -11.81 -5.90
N VAL A 98 9.27 -10.78 -6.12
CA VAL A 98 8.80 -9.41 -6.39
C VAL A 98 8.89 -9.16 -7.89
N ALA A 99 7.78 -8.72 -8.50
CA ALA A 99 7.74 -8.28 -9.88
C ALA A 99 7.47 -6.77 -9.95
N ASP A 100 8.33 -6.02 -10.60
CA ASP A 100 8.16 -4.57 -10.83
C ASP A 100 8.86 -4.17 -12.14
N VAL A 101 8.54 -2.99 -12.65
CA VAL A 101 9.23 -2.39 -13.80
C VAL A 101 10.66 -1.95 -13.45
N GLU A 102 10.89 -1.61 -12.17
CA GLU A 102 12.18 -1.23 -11.63
C GLU A 102 12.63 -2.21 -10.55
N LYS A 103 13.88 -2.66 -10.64
CA LYS A 103 14.48 -3.49 -9.60
C LYS A 103 14.79 -2.64 -8.36
N LYS A 104 14.01 -2.81 -7.32
CA LYS A 104 14.28 -2.25 -5.99
C LYS A 104 14.74 -3.39 -5.09
N PRO A 105 15.93 -3.30 -4.48
CA PRO A 105 16.47 -4.39 -3.70
C PRO A 105 15.58 -4.69 -2.48
N LEU A 106 15.31 -5.96 -2.27
CA LEU A 106 14.72 -6.48 -1.05
C LEU A 106 15.49 -7.75 -0.68
N ALA A 107 16.15 -7.73 0.47
CA ALA A 107 16.92 -8.86 0.95
C ALA A 107 16.02 -10.11 1.06
N SER A 108 16.54 -11.27 0.64
CA SER A 108 15.85 -12.55 0.69
C SER A 108 14.62 -12.70 -0.22
N ALA A 109 14.38 -11.78 -1.14
CA ALA A 109 13.36 -11.90 -2.18
C ALA A 109 14.00 -12.04 -3.56
N SER A 110 13.42 -12.88 -4.42
CA SER A 110 13.76 -12.94 -5.83
C SER A 110 13.08 -11.80 -6.59
N PHE A 111 13.69 -11.35 -7.69
CA PHE A 111 13.13 -10.29 -8.53
C PHE A 111 12.89 -10.80 -9.95
N VAL A 112 11.73 -10.46 -10.49
CA VAL A 112 11.35 -10.69 -11.89
C VAL A 112 10.96 -9.34 -12.50
N PRO A 113 11.53 -8.95 -13.67
CA PRO A 113 11.02 -7.78 -14.38
C PRO A 113 9.55 -7.98 -14.76
N ALA A 114 8.68 -7.03 -14.42
CA ALA A 114 7.25 -7.13 -14.74
C ALA A 114 6.99 -7.16 -16.26
N THR A 115 7.96 -6.75 -17.07
CA THR A 115 7.94 -6.79 -18.55
C THR A 115 8.31 -8.15 -19.13
N ASP A 116 8.93 -9.02 -18.35
CA ASP A 116 9.26 -10.40 -18.73
C ASP A 116 8.04 -11.31 -18.54
N ARG A 117 7.21 -11.39 -19.57
CA ARG A 117 5.93 -12.11 -19.56
C ARG A 117 6.08 -13.60 -19.24
N GLU A 118 7.11 -14.24 -19.80
CA GLU A 118 7.32 -15.68 -19.66
C GLU A 118 7.68 -16.01 -18.22
N THR A 119 8.71 -15.36 -17.69
CA THR A 119 9.16 -15.56 -16.30
C THR A 119 8.10 -15.17 -15.29
N LEU A 120 7.38 -14.05 -15.51
CA LEU A 120 6.29 -13.62 -14.62
C LEU A 120 5.13 -14.62 -14.63
N THR A 121 4.74 -15.10 -15.81
CA THR A 121 3.68 -16.09 -15.99
C THR A 121 4.03 -17.40 -15.28
N ASP A 122 5.27 -17.84 -15.42
CA ASP A 122 5.75 -19.06 -14.78
C ASP A 122 5.79 -18.92 -13.25
N ALA A 123 6.27 -17.78 -12.76
CA ALA A 123 6.26 -17.47 -11.33
C ALA A 123 4.83 -17.50 -10.74
N ILE A 124 3.85 -16.89 -11.43
CA ILE A 124 2.45 -16.90 -10.98
C ILE A 124 1.88 -18.31 -11.00
N ARG A 125 2.16 -19.08 -12.06
CA ARG A 125 1.65 -20.46 -12.21
C ARG A 125 2.02 -21.36 -11.04
N HIS A 126 3.21 -21.20 -10.49
CA HIS A 126 3.74 -22.05 -9.42
C HIS A 126 3.60 -21.44 -8.02
N ALA A 127 2.97 -20.26 -7.92
CA ALA A 127 2.76 -19.61 -6.65
C ALA A 127 1.58 -20.17 -5.86
N PHE A 128 1.65 -20.07 -4.55
CA PHE A 128 0.49 -20.19 -3.66
C PHE A 128 -0.49 -19.05 -3.92
N CYS A 129 0.02 -17.83 -4.02
CA CYS A 129 -0.76 -16.63 -4.27
C CYS A 129 0.05 -15.64 -5.10
N ALA A 130 -0.63 -14.92 -6.00
CA ALA A 130 -0.10 -13.75 -6.67
C ALA A 130 -0.97 -12.54 -6.32
N VAL A 131 -0.34 -11.45 -5.87
CA VAL A 131 -1.02 -10.23 -5.42
C VAL A 131 -0.51 -9.02 -6.17
N THR A 132 -1.43 -8.20 -6.70
CA THR A 132 -1.10 -6.93 -7.34
C THR A 132 -1.20 -5.76 -6.36
N ALA A 133 -0.23 -4.84 -6.43
CA ALA A 133 -0.13 -3.61 -5.65
C ALA A 133 0.62 -2.53 -6.44
N THR A 134 0.30 -2.36 -7.71
CA THR A 134 1.00 -1.49 -8.66
C THR A 134 0.50 -0.04 -8.61
N GLY A 135 -0.74 0.16 -8.15
CA GLY A 135 -1.44 1.43 -8.22
C GLY A 135 -1.87 1.82 -9.64
N LYS A 136 -1.78 0.91 -10.61
CA LYS A 136 -2.13 1.16 -12.01
C LYS A 136 -3.30 0.29 -12.44
N ARG A 137 -4.32 0.92 -12.99
CA ARG A 137 -5.45 0.21 -13.57
C ARG A 137 -4.99 -0.69 -14.71
N HIS A 138 -5.49 -1.94 -14.71
CA HIS A 138 -5.21 -2.95 -15.73
C HIS A 138 -3.70 -3.21 -15.95
N ALA A 139 -2.92 -3.11 -14.88
CA ALA A 139 -1.46 -3.31 -14.94
C ALA A 139 -1.06 -4.67 -15.48
N MET A 140 -1.91 -5.69 -15.31
CA MET A 140 -1.66 -7.07 -15.76
C MET A 140 -2.22 -7.36 -17.17
N SER A 141 -2.99 -6.42 -17.77
CA SER A 141 -3.53 -6.62 -19.12
C SER A 141 -2.41 -6.85 -20.14
N GLY A 142 -2.54 -7.93 -20.91
CA GLY A 142 -1.55 -8.33 -21.88
C GLY A 142 -0.21 -8.84 -21.33
N LEU A 143 0.00 -8.86 -20.01
CA LEU A 143 1.21 -9.42 -19.39
C LEU A 143 1.10 -10.91 -19.09
N ILE A 144 -0.09 -11.43 -18.87
CA ILE A 144 -0.36 -12.84 -18.67
C ILE A 144 -1.36 -13.32 -19.71
N ASP A 145 -1.23 -14.60 -20.11
CA ASP A 145 -2.20 -15.24 -20.98
C ASP A 145 -3.45 -15.60 -20.18
N PRO A 146 -4.63 -15.02 -20.47
CA PRO A 146 -5.87 -15.35 -19.77
C PRO A 146 -6.31 -16.82 -19.94
N ALA A 147 -5.91 -17.44 -21.05
CA ALA A 147 -6.18 -18.85 -21.34
C ALA A 147 -5.20 -19.78 -20.64
N MET A 148 -4.17 -19.22 -20.00
CA MET A 148 -3.21 -20.02 -19.23
C MET A 148 -3.95 -20.78 -18.12
N PRO A 149 -3.82 -22.12 -18.10
CA PRO A 149 -4.33 -22.86 -16.96
C PRO A 149 -3.50 -22.46 -15.74
N PHE A 150 -4.04 -21.54 -14.96
CA PHE A 150 -3.56 -21.38 -13.59
C PHE A 150 -3.66 -22.76 -12.94
N SER A 151 -2.59 -23.26 -12.35
CA SER A 151 -2.64 -24.50 -11.59
C SER A 151 -3.85 -24.44 -10.67
N SER A 152 -4.60 -25.52 -10.59
CA SER A 152 -5.74 -25.62 -9.69
C SER A 152 -5.25 -25.31 -8.27
N GLY A 153 -5.43 -24.08 -7.80
CA GLY A 153 -5.01 -23.70 -6.47
C GLY A 153 -4.29 -22.36 -6.34
N VAL A 154 -3.77 -21.75 -7.42
CA VAL A 154 -3.18 -20.40 -7.29
C VAL A 154 -4.26 -19.37 -6.95
N LEU A 155 -4.03 -18.59 -5.91
CA LEU A 155 -4.90 -17.50 -5.48
C LEU A 155 -4.46 -16.21 -6.14
N LEU A 156 -5.43 -15.47 -6.68
CA LEU A 156 -5.17 -14.16 -7.29
C LEU A 156 -5.84 -13.08 -6.43
N ALA A 157 -5.05 -12.10 -5.99
CA ALA A 157 -5.51 -11.02 -5.13
C ALA A 157 -5.16 -9.65 -5.71
N ASN A 158 -5.95 -8.65 -5.36
CA ASN A 158 -5.66 -7.25 -5.62
C ASN A 158 -5.54 -6.50 -4.29
N MET A 159 -4.54 -5.63 -4.16
CA MET A 159 -4.40 -4.70 -3.05
C MET A 159 -4.37 -3.24 -3.51
N GLY A 160 -4.43 -3.00 -4.81
CA GLY A 160 -4.61 -1.67 -5.37
C GLY A 160 -6.07 -1.20 -5.32
N VAL A 161 -6.27 0.12 -5.34
CA VAL A 161 -7.62 0.74 -5.36
C VAL A 161 -8.33 0.48 -6.69
N GLU A 162 -7.55 0.39 -7.76
CA GLU A 162 -8.05 0.13 -9.11
C GLU A 162 -8.08 -1.38 -9.39
N ASP A 163 -8.83 -1.77 -10.42
CA ASP A 163 -8.74 -3.11 -11.00
C ASP A 163 -7.39 -3.26 -11.73
N GLU A 164 -6.44 -3.92 -11.08
CA GLU A 164 -5.09 -4.08 -11.62
C GLU A 164 -4.93 -5.34 -12.48
N TRP A 165 -5.78 -6.36 -12.30
CA TRP A 165 -5.74 -7.59 -13.09
C TRP A 165 -6.25 -7.41 -14.52
N GLY A 166 -7.20 -6.49 -14.72
CA GLY A 166 -7.77 -6.19 -16.02
C GLY A 166 -8.96 -7.09 -16.40
N PRO A 167 -9.65 -6.73 -17.49
CA PRO A 167 -10.88 -7.38 -17.89
C PRO A 167 -10.70 -8.81 -18.44
N GLU A 168 -9.48 -9.19 -18.78
CA GLU A 168 -9.15 -10.52 -19.31
C GLU A 168 -9.24 -11.60 -18.22
N ILE A 169 -9.07 -11.23 -16.95
CA ILE A 169 -9.18 -12.17 -15.82
C ILE A 169 -10.59 -12.06 -15.24
N PRO A 170 -11.38 -13.14 -15.29
CA PRO A 170 -12.73 -13.14 -14.74
C PRO A 170 -12.74 -12.83 -13.24
N LYS A 171 -13.63 -11.96 -12.78
CA LYS A 171 -13.69 -11.50 -11.38
C LYS A 171 -13.89 -12.63 -10.38
N ASN A 172 -14.60 -13.68 -10.76
CA ASN A 172 -14.79 -14.87 -9.92
C ASN A 172 -13.51 -15.70 -9.70
N ARG A 173 -12.43 -15.39 -10.43
CA ARG A 173 -11.09 -15.97 -10.23
C ARG A 173 -10.26 -15.17 -9.26
N LEU A 174 -10.71 -13.96 -8.90
CA LEU A 174 -10.02 -13.02 -8.05
C LEU A 174 -10.62 -13.03 -6.63
N LEU A 175 -9.78 -13.10 -5.61
CA LEU A 175 -10.25 -12.90 -4.24
C LEU A 175 -10.93 -11.53 -4.12
N ASN A 176 -12.04 -11.49 -3.39
CA ASN A 176 -12.88 -10.30 -3.24
C ASN A 176 -13.30 -9.67 -4.58
N GLU A 177 -13.48 -10.49 -5.63
CA GLU A 177 -13.86 -10.05 -6.97
C GLU A 177 -12.92 -8.97 -7.58
N GLY A 178 -11.64 -9.02 -7.22
CA GLY A 178 -10.62 -8.06 -7.67
C GLY A 178 -10.65 -6.70 -6.98
N ARG A 179 -11.53 -6.51 -5.98
CA ARG A 179 -11.48 -5.34 -5.09
C ARG A 179 -10.32 -5.51 -4.09
N PRO A 180 -9.79 -4.42 -3.50
CA PRO A 180 -8.72 -4.53 -2.51
C PRO A 180 -9.09 -5.55 -1.43
N LEU A 181 -8.23 -6.56 -1.25
CA LEU A 181 -8.56 -7.71 -0.42
C LEU A 181 -8.75 -7.34 1.05
N ASN A 182 -7.96 -6.40 1.57
CA ASN A 182 -8.05 -5.97 2.95
C ASN A 182 -9.39 -5.31 3.32
N PHE A 183 -10.22 -4.92 2.34
CA PHE A 183 -11.53 -4.32 2.60
C PHE A 183 -12.64 -5.31 2.95
N ILE A 184 -12.35 -6.60 2.95
CA ILE A 184 -13.24 -7.58 3.58
C ILE A 184 -13.18 -7.53 5.11
N LEU A 185 -12.10 -6.93 5.66
CA LEU A 185 -11.91 -6.81 7.10
C LEU A 185 -12.75 -5.66 7.68
N PRO A 186 -13.30 -5.80 8.88
CA PRO A 186 -13.95 -4.70 9.60
C PRO A 186 -13.00 -3.51 9.79
N ASP A 187 -11.74 -3.81 10.15
CA ASP A 187 -10.65 -2.86 10.29
C ASP A 187 -9.56 -3.14 9.24
N PRO A 188 -9.65 -2.55 8.03
CA PRO A 188 -8.67 -2.78 6.98
C PRO A 188 -7.24 -2.45 7.39
N THR A 189 -7.06 -1.43 8.24
CA THR A 189 -5.77 -1.10 8.87
C THR A 189 -6.00 -0.97 10.37
N GLN A 190 -5.23 -1.71 11.18
CA GLN A 190 -5.33 -1.64 12.64
C GLN A 190 -4.92 -0.26 13.16
N MET A 191 -5.54 0.19 14.26
CA MET A 191 -5.33 1.51 14.84
C MET A 191 -3.85 1.83 15.09
N ARG A 192 -3.07 0.87 15.58
CA ARG A 192 -1.62 1.05 15.82
C ARG A 192 -0.82 1.52 14.59
N TYR A 193 -1.31 1.25 13.39
CA TYR A 193 -0.66 1.67 12.14
C TYR A 193 -1.26 2.95 11.57
N ILE A 194 -2.53 3.25 11.86
CA ILE A 194 -3.20 4.42 11.31
C ILE A 194 -3.10 5.64 12.24
N ASP A 195 -2.96 5.42 13.54
CA ASP A 195 -2.83 6.48 14.54
C ASP A 195 -1.63 7.42 14.28
N PRO A 196 -0.42 6.92 13.93
CA PRO A 196 0.71 7.79 13.64
C PRO A 196 0.48 8.81 12.51
N PRO A 197 0.01 8.44 11.31
CA PRO A 197 -0.29 9.42 10.27
C PRO A 197 -1.48 10.32 10.61
N LEU A 198 -2.45 9.86 11.42
CA LEU A 198 -3.52 10.73 11.90
C LEU A 198 -3.01 11.77 12.91
N ALA A 199 -2.07 11.40 13.78
CA ALA A 199 -1.43 12.36 14.69
C ALA A 199 -0.69 13.46 13.90
N LEU A 200 0.07 13.08 12.86
CA LEU A 200 0.74 14.02 11.97
C LEU A 200 -0.25 14.88 11.16
N HIS A 201 -1.40 14.31 10.78
CA HIS A 201 -2.50 15.03 10.14
C HIS A 201 -3.08 16.10 11.10
N ASN A 202 -3.31 15.75 12.36
CA ASN A 202 -3.80 16.69 13.37
C ASN A 202 -2.78 17.79 13.65
N GLN A 203 -1.48 17.47 13.70
CA GLN A 203 -0.43 18.48 13.79
C GLN A 203 -0.48 19.46 12.62
N GLY A 204 -0.69 18.97 11.39
CA GLY A 204 -0.85 19.84 10.23
C GLY A 204 -2.02 20.82 10.35
N ALA A 205 -3.12 20.40 10.98
CA ALA A 205 -4.24 21.30 11.24
C ALA A 205 -3.86 22.44 12.22
N LEU A 206 -3.03 22.14 13.22
CA LEU A 206 -2.49 23.15 14.15
C LEU A 206 -1.54 24.11 13.43
N GLU A 207 -0.62 23.60 12.60
CA GLU A 207 0.30 24.42 11.81
C GLU A 207 -0.45 25.43 10.89
N LEU A 208 -1.53 24.96 10.25
CA LEU A 208 -2.40 25.81 9.43
C LEU A 208 -3.13 26.86 10.26
N ALA A 209 -3.69 26.47 11.41
CA ALA A 209 -4.45 27.39 12.28
C ALA A 209 -3.56 28.51 12.84
N GLU A 210 -2.28 28.24 13.06
CA GLU A 210 -1.28 29.18 13.55
C GLU A 210 -0.58 29.97 12.43
N GLY A 211 -0.96 29.74 11.16
CA GLY A 211 -0.43 30.47 10.02
C GLY A 211 1.02 30.13 9.66
N ARG A 212 1.51 28.97 10.07
CA ARG A 212 2.90 28.52 9.83
C ARG A 212 3.12 27.85 8.49
N VAL A 213 2.06 27.60 7.71
CA VAL A 213 2.13 26.94 6.40
C VAL A 213 1.97 27.95 5.28
N LEU A 214 2.92 27.95 4.35
CA LEU A 214 2.88 28.79 3.16
C LEU A 214 1.84 28.27 2.14
N PRO A 215 1.33 29.13 1.23
CA PRO A 215 0.46 28.72 0.14
C PRO A 215 1.10 27.63 -0.74
N GLY A 216 0.27 26.69 -1.22
CA GLY A 216 0.70 25.56 -2.03
C GLY A 216 0.78 24.26 -1.26
N LEU A 217 1.36 23.23 -1.88
CA LEU A 217 1.54 21.91 -1.29
C LEU A 217 2.76 21.90 -0.36
N PHE A 218 2.56 21.53 0.88
CA PHE A 218 3.60 21.50 1.91
C PHE A 218 3.68 20.12 2.57
N SER A 219 4.87 19.56 2.61
CA SER A 219 5.13 18.31 3.34
C SER A 219 5.63 18.62 4.75
N PRO A 220 5.32 17.76 5.74
CA PRO A 220 5.87 17.88 7.08
C PRO A 220 7.40 18.01 7.04
N PRO A 221 7.99 18.91 7.84
CA PRO A 221 9.43 19.02 7.95
C PRO A 221 10.07 17.71 8.45
N PRO A 222 11.27 17.33 7.96
CA PRO A 222 11.95 16.10 8.38
C PRO A 222 12.13 15.98 9.90
N GLU A 223 12.44 17.06 10.58
CA GLU A 223 12.57 17.11 12.04
C GLU A 223 11.27 16.80 12.78
N MET A 224 10.14 17.18 12.22
CA MET A 224 8.82 16.82 12.76
C MET A 224 8.56 15.33 12.60
N GLU A 225 8.84 14.77 11.44
CA GLU A 225 8.71 13.33 11.23
C GLU A 225 9.61 12.53 12.17
N GLU A 226 10.87 12.93 12.35
CA GLU A 226 11.79 12.26 13.28
C GLU A 226 11.32 12.39 14.74
N HIS A 227 10.73 13.52 15.14
CA HIS A 227 10.11 13.68 16.45
C HIS A 227 8.96 12.68 16.64
N PHE A 228 8.03 12.58 15.70
CA PHE A 228 6.94 11.61 15.76
C PHE A 228 7.45 10.17 15.74
N LEU A 229 8.46 9.84 14.94
CA LEU A 229 9.08 8.51 14.95
C LEU A 229 9.70 8.17 16.31
N SER A 230 10.33 9.16 16.97
CA SER A 230 10.87 8.99 18.32
C SER A 230 9.77 8.67 19.33
N LEU A 231 8.64 9.39 19.28
CA LEU A 231 7.47 9.12 20.13
C LEU A 231 6.90 7.72 19.86
N ILE A 232 6.76 7.32 18.59
CA ILE A 232 6.25 6.00 18.22
C ILE A 232 7.17 4.88 18.74
N ARG A 233 8.49 5.08 18.69
CA ARG A 233 9.46 4.12 19.25
C ARG A 233 9.39 4.02 20.78
N SER A 234 9.15 5.11 21.48
CA SER A 234 9.17 5.17 22.94
C SER A 234 7.86 4.75 23.60
N CYS A 235 6.72 5.09 23.01
CA CYS A 235 5.41 4.87 23.60
C CYS A 235 4.34 4.32 22.66
N GLY A 236 4.68 4.12 21.38
CA GLY A 236 3.76 3.58 20.39
C GLY A 236 3.57 2.07 20.49
N SER A 237 2.54 1.56 19.82
CA SER A 237 2.19 0.14 19.75
C SER A 237 2.67 -0.57 18.49
N VAL A 238 3.41 0.13 17.62
CA VAL A 238 4.05 -0.49 16.45
C VAL A 238 5.30 -1.24 16.91
N PRO A 239 5.48 -2.53 16.55
CA PRO A 239 6.67 -3.27 16.92
C PRO A 239 7.96 -2.58 16.44
N PRO A 240 8.95 -2.36 17.32
CA PRO A 240 10.18 -1.63 16.97
C PRO A 240 10.98 -2.24 15.81
N ASP A 241 11.00 -3.57 15.72
CA ASP A 241 11.65 -4.31 14.63
C ASP A 241 11.02 -3.98 13.26
N MET A 242 9.72 -3.72 13.22
CA MET A 242 9.02 -3.34 12.00
C MET A 242 9.28 -1.90 11.58
N LEU A 243 9.56 -1.00 12.53
CA LEU A 243 9.91 0.39 12.21
C LEU A 243 11.23 0.48 11.42
N ASN A 244 12.13 -0.51 11.55
CA ASN A 244 13.35 -0.59 10.76
C ASN A 244 13.08 -0.87 9.25
N TRP A 245 11.86 -1.34 8.91
CA TRP A 245 11.50 -1.60 7.51
C TRP A 245 11.22 -0.32 6.72
N ILE A 246 10.96 0.79 7.40
CA ILE A 246 10.61 2.09 6.79
C ILE A 246 11.67 3.18 7.03
N SER A 247 12.76 2.83 7.69
CA SER A 247 13.91 3.72 7.96
C SER A 247 14.80 3.91 6.73
#